data_5721814be9f1e9e22ef53270500a77a5
#
_entry.id   5721814be9f1e9e22ef53270500a77a5
#
_cell.length_a   1.000
_cell.length_b   1.000
_cell.length_c   1.000
_cell.angle_alpha   90.00
_cell.angle_beta   90.00
_cell.angle_gamma   90.00
#
_symmetry.space_group_name_H-M   'P 1'
#
loop_
_entity.id
_entity.type
_entity.pdbx_description
1 polymer ?
#
loop_
_entity_poly.entity_id
_entity_poly.type
_entity_poly.pdbx_seq_one_letter_code
_entity_poly.pdbx_strand_id
1 'polypeptide(L)'
;MKVWATKYRPSDMEGFVGQKHMVALMNSIIDGKAPMQHFLFHSREPGTGKTTMAHILGENLGYRLLKFNASSKEQRSIDFVQNEIAPWSRSAQWETIFFLDEADRITTQAQDALKGVIEDAQGYFILTCNDLNKVSPWLRSRCQLIKFNPIDDECMEDRLSTIAAKEGHDIELRSIIDTHRGDMRNAIGALQVACSLNGKERERFLLGLRPDPFDSGLFLRLCFKEKAFDDAYKMVRGNNNIRALVKQVFDFAISSSAKPENKMVVIRAAKDAELRFLKGVDSTIVLAAFVSEICGITKGI
;
A
#
# COMPACT_ATOMS: atom_id res chain seq x y z
N MET A 1 26.82 -3.97 -0.44
CA MET A 1 25.91 -3.76 0.71
C MET A 1 24.55 -4.33 0.36
N LYS A 2 23.97 -5.23 1.17
CA LYS A 2 22.63 -5.76 0.88
C LYS A 2 21.57 -4.72 1.25
N VAL A 3 20.51 -4.59 0.43
CA VAL A 3 19.36 -3.73 0.74
C VAL A 3 18.63 -4.29 1.96
N TRP A 4 18.40 -3.49 2.99
CA TRP A 4 17.81 -3.94 4.25
C TRP A 4 16.39 -4.47 4.10
N ALA A 5 15.60 -3.88 3.21
CA ALA A 5 14.25 -4.39 2.91
C ALA A 5 14.25 -5.85 2.40
N THR A 6 15.38 -6.32 1.82
CA THR A 6 15.56 -7.72 1.44
C THR A 6 16.25 -8.53 2.54
N LYS A 7 17.26 -7.95 3.22
CA LYS A 7 18.00 -8.61 4.31
C LYS A 7 17.10 -8.97 5.49
N TYR A 8 16.17 -8.08 5.82
CA TYR A 8 15.25 -8.20 6.96
C TYR A 8 13.83 -8.64 6.57
N ARG A 9 13.66 -9.18 5.35
CA ARG A 9 12.38 -9.79 4.98
C ARG A 9 12.16 -11.02 5.87
N PRO A 10 11.01 -11.11 6.58
CA PRO A 10 10.70 -12.30 7.37
C PRO A 10 10.68 -13.58 6.52
N SER A 11 11.23 -14.65 7.05
CA SER A 11 11.16 -16.02 6.51
C SER A 11 10.13 -16.90 7.23
N ASP A 12 9.65 -16.43 8.38
CA ASP A 12 8.72 -17.14 9.25
C ASP A 12 7.62 -16.23 9.78
N MET A 13 6.63 -16.84 10.46
CA MET A 13 5.50 -16.12 11.02
C MET A 13 5.86 -15.31 12.27
N GLU A 14 6.93 -15.64 12.99
CA GLU A 14 7.38 -14.91 14.18
C GLU A 14 7.95 -13.53 13.78
N GLY A 15 8.69 -13.50 12.69
CA GLY A 15 9.22 -12.25 12.12
C GLY A 15 8.21 -11.43 11.35
N PHE A 16 7.01 -11.96 11.07
CA PHE A 16 5.98 -11.29 10.31
C PHE A 16 5.22 -10.29 11.15
N VAL A 17 5.17 -9.03 10.71
CA VAL A 17 4.65 -7.91 11.50
C VAL A 17 3.27 -7.48 11.01
N GLY A 18 2.38 -7.17 11.95
CA GLY A 18 1.02 -6.75 11.67
C GLY A 18 0.09 -7.89 11.25
N GLN A 19 -1.04 -7.56 10.62
CA GLN A 19 -1.99 -8.52 10.02
C GLN A 19 -2.53 -9.58 10.99
N LYS A 20 -2.72 -9.25 12.26
CA LYS A 20 -3.15 -10.18 13.33
C LYS A 20 -4.39 -11.01 12.96
N HIS A 21 -5.31 -10.44 12.17
CA HIS A 21 -6.56 -11.07 11.76
C HIS A 21 -6.39 -12.33 10.88
N MET A 22 -5.26 -12.43 10.17
CA MET A 22 -5.00 -13.58 9.28
C MET A 22 -3.88 -14.51 9.79
N VAL A 23 -3.07 -14.08 10.75
CA VAL A 23 -1.93 -14.85 11.25
C VAL A 23 -2.37 -16.21 11.77
N ALA A 24 -3.51 -16.28 12.49
CA ALA A 24 -4.05 -17.53 12.99
C ALA A 24 -4.41 -18.53 11.89
N LEU A 25 -4.98 -18.05 10.78
CA LEU A 25 -5.29 -18.88 9.60
C LEU A 25 -4.00 -19.40 8.97
N MET A 26 -3.01 -18.53 8.74
CA MET A 26 -1.76 -18.91 8.11
C MET A 26 -0.97 -19.91 8.97
N ASN A 27 -0.92 -19.71 10.28
CA ASN A 27 -0.34 -20.68 11.20
C ASN A 27 -1.07 -22.03 11.15
N SER A 28 -2.41 -22.03 11.11
CA SER A 28 -3.19 -23.27 11.00
C SER A 28 -2.90 -24.04 9.70
N ILE A 29 -2.63 -23.35 8.60
CA ILE A 29 -2.24 -23.97 7.33
C ILE A 29 -0.82 -24.55 7.43
N ILE A 30 0.12 -23.78 7.97
CA ILE A 30 1.51 -24.22 8.18
C ILE A 30 1.56 -25.44 9.10
N ASP A 31 0.76 -25.47 10.16
CA ASP A 31 0.65 -26.57 11.12
C ASP A 31 -0.11 -27.79 10.55
N GLY A 32 -0.64 -27.71 9.32
CA GLY A 32 -1.45 -28.78 8.71
C GLY A 32 -2.85 -28.95 9.31
N LYS A 33 -3.32 -27.99 10.13
CA LYS A 33 -4.66 -28.00 10.75
C LYS A 33 -5.75 -27.46 9.83
N ALA A 34 -5.38 -26.64 8.85
CA ALA A 34 -6.27 -26.15 7.81
C ALA A 34 -5.69 -26.46 6.42
N PRO A 35 -6.54 -26.75 5.41
CA PRO A 35 -6.07 -27.04 4.07
C PRO A 35 -5.50 -25.79 3.40
N MET A 36 -4.46 -25.97 2.58
CA MET A 36 -4.00 -24.95 1.65
C MET A 36 -5.08 -24.68 0.58
N GLN A 37 -5.23 -23.43 0.17
CA GLN A 37 -6.20 -23.00 -0.84
C GLN A 37 -5.56 -22.02 -1.82
N HIS A 38 -6.27 -21.67 -2.88
CA HIS A 38 -5.88 -20.53 -3.71
C HIS A 38 -6.16 -19.24 -2.95
N PHE A 39 -5.19 -18.34 -2.90
CA PHE A 39 -5.31 -17.06 -2.20
C PHE A 39 -5.20 -15.87 -3.15
N LEU A 40 -5.96 -14.82 -2.84
CA LEU A 40 -5.78 -13.50 -3.42
C LEU A 40 -5.53 -12.49 -2.28
N PHE A 41 -4.27 -12.11 -2.12
CA PHE A 41 -3.81 -11.11 -1.15
C PHE A 41 -3.96 -9.71 -1.73
N HIS A 42 -4.76 -8.88 -1.11
CA HIS A 42 -5.01 -7.53 -1.64
C HIS A 42 -4.80 -6.44 -0.60
N SER A 43 -4.30 -5.29 -1.05
CA SER A 43 -4.13 -4.07 -0.25
C SER A 43 -3.99 -2.89 -1.18
N ARG A 44 -4.59 -1.75 -0.87
CA ARG A 44 -4.35 -0.50 -1.61
C ARG A 44 -2.94 0.03 -1.39
N GLU A 45 -2.37 -0.24 -0.22
CA GLU A 45 -1.06 0.26 0.16
C GLU A 45 0.04 -0.75 -0.21
N PRO A 46 1.21 -0.27 -0.69
CA PRO A 46 2.39 -1.12 -0.87
C PRO A 46 3.01 -1.49 0.49
N GLY A 47 3.99 -2.38 0.47
CA GLY A 47 4.81 -2.69 1.65
C GLY A 47 4.10 -3.36 2.84
N THR A 48 2.84 -3.79 2.70
CA THR A 48 2.00 -4.38 3.76
C THR A 48 2.27 -5.86 4.04
N GLY A 49 3.19 -6.51 3.30
CA GLY A 49 3.60 -7.90 3.55
C GLY A 49 3.01 -8.95 2.60
N LYS A 50 2.19 -8.60 1.58
CA LYS A 50 1.57 -9.56 0.62
C LYS A 50 2.57 -10.57 0.03
N THR A 51 3.61 -10.05 -0.63
CA THR A 51 4.67 -10.87 -1.24
C THR A 51 5.45 -11.67 -0.19
N THR A 52 5.68 -11.09 0.99
CA THR A 52 6.38 -11.75 2.10
C THR A 52 5.59 -12.97 2.60
N MET A 53 4.27 -12.85 2.77
CA MET A 53 3.42 -13.95 3.19
C MET A 53 3.42 -15.12 2.20
N ALA A 54 3.43 -14.85 0.89
CA ALA A 54 3.54 -15.90 -0.12
C ALA A 54 4.86 -16.68 0.01
N HIS A 55 5.96 -15.99 0.30
CA HIS A 55 7.26 -16.64 0.56
C HIS A 55 7.25 -17.45 1.86
N ILE A 56 6.71 -16.89 2.95
CA ILE A 56 6.60 -17.60 4.24
C ILE A 56 5.81 -18.91 4.08
N LEU A 57 4.68 -18.88 3.39
CA LEU A 57 3.89 -20.07 3.13
C LEU A 57 4.69 -21.12 2.32
N GLY A 58 5.36 -20.70 1.25
CA GLY A 58 6.19 -21.61 0.44
C GLY A 58 7.31 -22.26 1.27
N GLU A 59 8.06 -21.45 2.02
CA GLU A 59 9.19 -21.94 2.82
C GLU A 59 8.75 -22.83 3.98
N ASN A 60 7.73 -22.44 4.74
CA ASN A 60 7.31 -23.21 5.93
C ASN A 60 6.48 -24.45 5.60
N LEU A 61 5.81 -24.49 4.46
CA LEU A 61 5.15 -25.71 3.96
C LEU A 61 6.13 -26.63 3.24
N GLY A 62 7.33 -26.19 2.91
CA GLY A 62 8.26 -26.92 2.04
C GLY A 62 7.80 -27.01 0.59
N TYR A 63 6.93 -26.08 0.16
CA TYR A 63 6.37 -26.09 -1.20
C TYR A 63 7.26 -25.33 -2.17
N ARG A 64 7.33 -25.84 -3.40
CA ARG A 64 8.05 -25.16 -4.48
C ARG A 64 7.30 -23.88 -4.87
N LEU A 65 7.93 -22.71 -4.69
CA LEU A 65 7.36 -21.42 -5.08
C LEU A 65 7.82 -21.03 -6.49
N LEU A 66 6.91 -21.02 -7.46
CA LEU A 66 7.15 -20.53 -8.82
C LEU A 66 6.62 -19.10 -8.92
N LYS A 67 7.53 -18.13 -8.92
CA LYS A 67 7.18 -16.71 -8.91
C LYS A 67 7.10 -16.14 -10.33
N PHE A 68 5.99 -15.47 -10.60
CA PHE A 68 5.72 -14.71 -11.82
C PHE A 68 5.35 -13.27 -11.44
N ASN A 69 5.83 -12.29 -12.22
CA ASN A 69 5.58 -10.88 -11.94
C ASN A 69 4.92 -10.20 -13.13
N ALA A 70 3.64 -9.88 -13.01
CA ALA A 70 2.85 -9.22 -14.06
C ALA A 70 3.27 -7.76 -14.36
N SER A 71 4.27 -7.21 -13.66
CA SER A 71 4.89 -5.94 -14.05
C SER A 71 5.61 -6.02 -15.40
N SER A 72 6.14 -7.20 -15.78
CA SER A 72 6.76 -7.40 -17.09
C SER A 72 5.70 -7.53 -18.18
N LYS A 73 5.98 -6.96 -19.37
CA LYS A 73 5.05 -7.06 -20.51
C LYS A 73 4.80 -8.50 -20.94
N GLU A 74 5.80 -9.34 -20.83
CA GLU A 74 5.75 -10.76 -21.21
C GLU A 74 4.86 -11.54 -20.25
N GLN A 75 5.08 -11.41 -18.93
CA GLN A 75 4.41 -12.22 -17.91
C GLN A 75 2.95 -11.80 -17.62
N ARG A 76 2.48 -10.69 -18.18
CA ARG A 76 1.07 -10.28 -18.09
C ARG A 76 0.21 -10.68 -19.30
N SER A 77 0.80 -11.34 -20.32
CA SER A 77 0.15 -11.68 -21.58
C SER A 77 -0.58 -13.02 -21.51
N ILE A 78 -1.53 -13.23 -22.44
CA ILE A 78 -2.22 -14.50 -22.59
C ILE A 78 -1.26 -15.61 -23.02
N ASP A 79 -0.29 -15.28 -23.90
CA ASP A 79 0.70 -16.24 -24.39
C ASP A 79 1.53 -16.82 -23.25
N PHE A 80 1.91 -15.99 -22.29
CA PHE A 80 2.63 -16.44 -21.10
C PHE A 80 1.80 -17.39 -20.24
N VAL A 81 0.51 -17.08 -20.06
CA VAL A 81 -0.40 -17.96 -19.31
C VAL A 81 -0.55 -19.32 -20.01
N GLN A 82 -0.73 -19.32 -21.32
CA GLN A 82 -0.98 -20.54 -22.09
C GLN A 82 0.29 -21.39 -22.29
N ASN A 83 1.43 -20.76 -22.53
CA ASN A 83 2.66 -21.45 -22.91
C ASN A 83 3.57 -21.76 -21.71
N GLU A 84 3.47 -20.98 -20.63
CA GLU A 84 4.31 -21.16 -19.45
C GLU A 84 3.51 -21.68 -18.25
N ILE A 85 2.48 -20.94 -17.80
CA ILE A 85 1.78 -21.29 -16.55
C ILE A 85 0.95 -22.58 -16.73
N ALA A 86 0.17 -22.70 -17.81
CA ALA A 86 -0.73 -23.82 -18.01
C ALA A 86 -0.03 -25.19 -18.09
N PRO A 87 1.09 -25.36 -18.83
CA PRO A 87 1.82 -26.62 -18.84
C PRO A 87 2.38 -26.99 -17.47
N TRP A 88 2.97 -26.01 -16.77
CA TRP A 88 3.52 -26.22 -15.43
C TRP A 88 2.44 -26.58 -14.41
N SER A 89 1.25 -25.94 -14.47
CA SER A 89 0.17 -26.20 -13.52
C SER A 89 -0.42 -27.62 -13.66
N ARG A 90 -0.45 -28.16 -14.86
CA ARG A 90 -0.94 -29.54 -15.13
C ARG A 90 0.05 -30.62 -14.74
N SER A 91 1.35 -30.32 -14.82
CA SER A 91 2.44 -31.27 -14.50
C SER A 91 2.98 -31.06 -13.09
N ALA A 92 2.50 -30.08 -12.35
CA ALA A 92 2.97 -29.76 -11.00
C ALA A 92 2.56 -30.86 -10.01
N GLN A 93 3.35 -30.97 -8.95
CA GLN A 93 2.96 -31.69 -7.74
C GLN A 93 2.12 -30.78 -6.85
N TRP A 94 1.26 -31.35 -5.99
CA TRP A 94 0.44 -30.60 -5.05
C TRP A 94 1.23 -29.65 -4.12
N GLU A 95 2.51 -29.93 -3.91
CA GLU A 95 3.45 -29.12 -3.13
C GLU A 95 4.06 -27.97 -3.95
N THR A 96 3.29 -27.40 -4.88
CA THR A 96 3.71 -26.29 -5.73
C THR A 96 2.78 -25.08 -5.54
N ILE A 97 3.38 -23.92 -5.33
CA ILE A 97 2.69 -22.63 -5.30
C ILE A 97 3.06 -21.82 -6.55
N PHE A 98 2.04 -21.49 -7.35
CA PHE A 98 2.14 -20.55 -8.45
C PHE A 98 1.87 -19.14 -7.91
N PHE A 99 2.92 -18.37 -7.71
CA PHE A 99 2.84 -17.04 -7.12
C PHE A 99 2.82 -15.94 -8.20
N LEU A 100 1.65 -15.32 -8.43
CA LEU A 100 1.45 -14.24 -9.39
C LEU A 100 1.45 -12.89 -8.67
N ASP A 101 2.57 -12.20 -8.70
CA ASP A 101 2.73 -10.88 -8.09
C ASP A 101 2.15 -9.80 -9.03
N GLU A 102 1.41 -8.82 -8.47
CA GLU A 102 0.73 -7.74 -9.19
C GLU A 102 -0.32 -8.23 -10.22
N ALA A 103 -1.18 -9.16 -9.83
CA ALA A 103 -2.20 -9.77 -10.69
C ALA A 103 -3.21 -8.75 -11.27
N ASP A 104 -3.35 -7.57 -10.68
CA ASP A 104 -4.12 -6.45 -11.21
C ASP A 104 -3.52 -5.82 -12.48
N ARG A 105 -2.31 -6.23 -12.88
CA ARG A 105 -1.66 -5.85 -14.15
C ARG A 105 -1.79 -6.88 -15.26
N ILE A 106 -2.28 -8.07 -14.95
CA ILE A 106 -2.55 -9.13 -15.93
C ILE A 106 -3.65 -8.63 -16.88
N THR A 107 -3.47 -8.80 -18.19
CA THR A 107 -4.47 -8.41 -19.18
C THR A 107 -5.77 -9.17 -19.00
N THR A 108 -6.91 -8.60 -19.39
CA THR A 108 -8.22 -9.25 -19.26
C THR A 108 -8.24 -10.61 -19.96
N GLN A 109 -7.68 -10.69 -21.16
CA GLN A 109 -7.57 -11.95 -21.92
C GLN A 109 -6.73 -13.00 -21.21
N ALA A 110 -5.62 -12.60 -20.57
CA ALA A 110 -4.79 -13.51 -19.80
C ALA A 110 -5.47 -13.94 -18.48
N GLN A 111 -6.25 -13.05 -17.85
CA GLN A 111 -7.08 -13.43 -16.71
C GLN A 111 -8.14 -14.47 -17.12
N ASP A 112 -8.77 -14.32 -18.29
CA ASP A 112 -9.75 -15.30 -18.80
C ASP A 112 -9.09 -16.64 -19.08
N ALA A 113 -7.86 -16.65 -19.62
CA ALA A 113 -7.10 -17.88 -19.82
C ALA A 113 -6.72 -18.57 -18.50
N LEU A 114 -6.41 -17.80 -17.44
CA LEU A 114 -6.12 -18.34 -16.09
C LEU A 114 -7.30 -19.10 -15.48
N LYS A 115 -8.53 -18.87 -15.95
CA LYS A 115 -9.72 -19.58 -15.45
C LYS A 115 -9.55 -21.10 -15.53
N GLY A 116 -9.34 -21.62 -16.72
CA GLY A 116 -9.17 -23.06 -16.91
C GLY A 116 -7.87 -23.57 -16.26
N VAL A 117 -6.83 -22.74 -16.22
CA VAL A 117 -5.56 -23.12 -15.59
C VAL A 117 -5.72 -23.33 -14.08
N ILE A 118 -6.47 -22.48 -13.38
CA ILE A 118 -6.69 -22.61 -11.93
C ILE A 118 -7.66 -23.76 -11.62
N GLU A 119 -8.67 -23.99 -12.48
CA GLU A 119 -9.61 -25.10 -12.32
C GLU A 119 -8.95 -26.46 -12.47
N ASP A 120 -7.99 -26.60 -13.38
CA ASP A 120 -7.30 -27.85 -13.71
C ASP A 120 -5.96 -28.04 -12.95
N ALA A 121 -5.57 -27.07 -12.13
CA ALA A 121 -4.25 -27.08 -11.49
C ALA A 121 -4.11 -28.14 -10.42
N GLN A 122 -2.96 -28.81 -10.41
CA GLN A 122 -2.57 -29.72 -9.33
C GLN A 122 -1.77 -29.03 -8.22
N GLY A 123 -1.57 -27.71 -8.28
CA GLY A 123 -0.92 -26.90 -7.26
C GLY A 123 -1.82 -25.78 -6.77
N TYR A 124 -1.26 -24.89 -5.99
CA TYR A 124 -1.98 -23.78 -5.41
C TYR A 124 -1.58 -22.45 -6.05
N PHE A 125 -2.52 -21.56 -6.20
CA PHE A 125 -2.27 -20.21 -6.68
C PHE A 125 -2.30 -19.22 -5.53
N ILE A 126 -1.28 -18.36 -5.44
CA ILE A 126 -1.28 -17.16 -4.61
C ILE A 126 -1.12 -15.95 -5.53
N LEU A 127 -2.12 -15.10 -5.53
CA LEU A 127 -2.12 -13.86 -6.31
C LEU A 127 -1.98 -12.68 -5.36
N THR A 128 -1.28 -11.62 -5.78
CA THR A 128 -1.30 -10.34 -5.07
C THR A 128 -1.87 -9.24 -5.97
N CYS A 129 -2.58 -8.28 -5.40
CA CYS A 129 -2.99 -7.08 -6.12
C CYS A 129 -3.06 -5.85 -5.21
N ASN A 130 -2.95 -4.67 -5.82
CA ASN A 130 -3.18 -3.40 -5.15
C ASN A 130 -4.59 -2.87 -5.44
N ASP A 131 -5.13 -3.16 -6.63
CA ASP A 131 -6.49 -2.78 -7.03
C ASP A 131 -7.32 -4.02 -7.32
N LEU A 132 -8.17 -4.39 -6.36
CA LEU A 132 -9.06 -5.55 -6.48
C LEU A 132 -10.07 -5.40 -7.64
N ASN A 133 -10.41 -4.16 -8.05
CA ASN A 133 -11.38 -3.93 -9.14
C ASN A 133 -10.81 -4.32 -10.51
N LYS A 134 -9.48 -4.37 -10.65
CA LYS A 134 -8.81 -4.81 -11.88
C LYS A 134 -8.64 -6.33 -11.97
N VAL A 135 -8.99 -7.06 -10.92
CA VAL A 135 -9.01 -8.53 -10.91
C VAL A 135 -10.44 -8.98 -11.22
N SER A 136 -10.59 -9.85 -12.21
CA SER A 136 -11.91 -10.30 -12.69
C SER A 136 -12.74 -10.97 -11.57
N PRO A 137 -14.08 -10.83 -11.58
CA PRO A 137 -14.94 -11.39 -10.57
C PRO A 137 -14.81 -12.91 -10.41
N TRP A 138 -14.64 -13.63 -11.52
CA TRP A 138 -14.51 -15.09 -11.50
C TRP A 138 -13.17 -15.53 -10.87
N LEU A 139 -12.07 -14.80 -11.09
CA LEU A 139 -10.78 -15.08 -10.46
C LEU A 139 -10.87 -14.82 -8.94
N ARG A 140 -11.55 -13.74 -8.55
CA ARG A 140 -11.84 -13.46 -7.14
C ARG A 140 -12.68 -14.54 -6.46
N SER A 141 -13.64 -15.14 -7.17
CA SER A 141 -14.52 -16.18 -6.60
C SER A 141 -13.83 -17.53 -6.40
N ARG A 142 -12.69 -17.78 -7.05
CA ARG A 142 -11.91 -19.01 -6.92
C ARG A 142 -10.80 -18.94 -5.89
N CYS A 143 -10.53 -17.74 -5.39
CA CYS A 143 -9.49 -17.52 -4.39
C CYS A 143 -10.11 -17.09 -3.06
N GLN A 144 -9.54 -17.55 -1.96
CA GLN A 144 -9.81 -16.97 -0.65
C GLN A 144 -9.23 -15.56 -0.62
N LEU A 145 -10.09 -14.56 -0.49
CA LEU A 145 -9.69 -13.16 -0.42
C LEU A 145 -9.11 -12.84 0.96
N ILE A 146 -7.88 -12.36 1.00
CA ILE A 146 -7.21 -11.92 2.23
C ILE A 146 -6.80 -10.46 2.08
N LYS A 147 -7.43 -9.61 2.89
CA LYS A 147 -7.11 -8.18 2.93
C LYS A 147 -5.89 -7.94 3.81
N PHE A 148 -4.90 -7.24 3.29
CA PHE A 148 -3.77 -6.72 4.04
C PHE A 148 -4.04 -5.26 4.41
N ASN A 149 -4.03 -4.96 5.69
CA ASN A 149 -4.19 -3.60 6.19
C ASN A 149 -2.82 -2.88 6.22
N PRO A 150 -2.78 -1.54 6.20
CA PRO A 150 -1.57 -0.81 6.54
C PRO A 150 -1.04 -1.29 7.89
N ILE A 151 0.28 -1.41 8.02
CA ILE A 151 0.91 -1.80 9.29
C ILE A 151 0.76 -0.62 10.25
N ASP A 152 0.31 -0.90 11.48
CA ASP A 152 0.16 0.14 12.51
C ASP A 152 1.52 0.70 12.96
N ASP A 153 1.49 1.93 13.48
CA ASP A 153 2.69 2.69 13.84
C ASP A 153 3.50 1.96 14.94
N GLU A 154 2.84 1.31 15.90
CA GLU A 154 3.48 0.57 16.99
C GLU A 154 4.26 -0.64 16.44
N CYS A 155 3.64 -1.43 15.58
CA CYS A 155 4.30 -2.54 14.90
C CYS A 155 5.45 -2.08 13.99
N MET A 156 5.32 -0.90 13.36
CA MET A 156 6.40 -0.32 12.57
C MET A 156 7.58 0.09 13.46
N GLU A 157 7.31 0.73 14.59
CA GLU A 157 8.32 1.18 15.55
C GLU A 157 9.11 0.00 16.12
N ASP A 158 8.43 -1.04 16.59
CA ASP A 158 9.04 -2.27 17.12
C ASP A 158 9.96 -2.94 16.09
N ARG A 159 9.50 -3.03 14.84
CA ARG A 159 10.30 -3.65 13.78
C ARG A 159 11.51 -2.82 13.40
N LEU A 160 11.34 -1.52 13.22
CA LEU A 160 12.41 -0.62 12.83
C LEU A 160 13.46 -0.47 13.92
N SER A 161 13.05 -0.39 15.21
CA SER A 161 13.96 -0.35 16.35
C SER A 161 14.78 -1.64 16.45
N THR A 162 14.14 -2.79 16.26
CA THR A 162 14.84 -4.10 16.22
C THR A 162 15.89 -4.15 15.11
N ILE A 163 15.57 -3.62 13.92
CA ILE A 163 16.53 -3.57 12.79
C ILE A 163 17.65 -2.59 13.08
N ALA A 164 17.35 -1.40 13.58
CA ALA A 164 18.36 -0.40 13.94
C ALA A 164 19.33 -0.93 14.98
N ALA A 165 18.83 -1.56 16.05
CA ALA A 165 19.66 -2.17 17.10
C ALA A 165 20.56 -3.30 16.56
N LYS A 166 20.06 -4.16 15.66
CA LYS A 166 20.87 -5.22 15.01
C LYS A 166 21.99 -4.67 14.14
N GLU A 167 21.84 -3.46 13.61
CA GLU A 167 22.86 -2.76 12.81
C GLU A 167 23.74 -1.82 13.66
N GLY A 168 23.51 -1.80 15.00
CA GLY A 168 24.33 -1.00 15.93
C GLY A 168 23.97 0.49 15.94
N HIS A 169 22.75 0.84 15.57
CA HIS A 169 22.28 2.22 15.52
C HIS A 169 21.15 2.49 16.52
N ASP A 170 21.18 3.68 17.12
CA ASP A 170 20.08 4.26 17.88
C ASP A 170 19.64 5.53 17.14
N ILE A 171 18.37 5.52 16.63
CA ILE A 171 17.84 6.56 15.76
C ILE A 171 16.39 6.86 16.15
N GLU A 172 16.04 8.12 16.17
CA GLU A 172 14.65 8.54 16.27
C GLU A 172 13.87 8.12 15.04
N LEU A 173 12.83 7.29 15.22
CA LEU A 173 12.09 6.64 14.15
C LEU A 173 10.84 7.39 13.71
N ARG A 174 10.39 8.36 14.51
CA ARG A 174 9.08 9.01 14.32
C ARG A 174 8.93 9.63 12.93
N SER A 175 9.95 10.32 12.45
CA SER A 175 9.92 10.94 11.11
C SER A 175 9.79 9.92 9.98
N ILE A 176 10.41 8.76 10.14
CA ILE A 176 10.33 7.65 9.16
C ILE A 176 8.92 7.05 9.16
N ILE A 177 8.37 6.78 10.35
CA ILE A 177 7.04 6.18 10.52
C ILE A 177 5.96 7.11 9.98
N ASP A 178 5.99 8.40 10.35
CA ASP A 178 5.00 9.38 9.90
C ASP A 178 4.99 9.56 8.37
N THR A 179 6.15 9.42 7.73
CA THR A 179 6.29 9.54 6.27
C THR A 179 5.81 8.29 5.53
N HIS A 180 6.12 7.10 6.06
CA HIS A 180 5.88 5.82 5.38
C HIS A 180 4.75 5.00 5.99
N ARG A 181 3.77 5.63 6.61
CA ARG A 181 2.64 5.02 7.32
C ARG A 181 2.14 3.74 6.64
N GLY A 182 2.30 2.60 7.34
CA GLY A 182 1.85 1.30 6.88
C GLY A 182 2.70 0.62 5.80
N ASP A 183 3.72 1.32 5.23
CA ASP A 183 4.65 0.77 4.24
C ASP A 183 5.99 0.42 4.87
N MET A 184 6.10 -0.79 5.41
CA MET A 184 7.32 -1.30 6.05
C MET A 184 8.52 -1.36 5.09
N ARG A 185 8.31 -1.62 3.81
CA ARG A 185 9.39 -1.73 2.82
C ARG A 185 10.12 -0.40 2.65
N ASN A 186 9.36 0.67 2.42
CA ASN A 186 9.92 2.00 2.26
C ASN A 186 10.46 2.55 3.58
N ALA A 187 9.82 2.25 4.72
CA ALA A 187 10.31 2.62 6.04
C ALA A 187 11.69 1.99 6.36
N ILE A 188 11.88 0.69 6.07
CA ILE A 188 13.19 0.02 6.22
C ILE A 188 14.23 0.63 5.28
N GLY A 189 13.84 0.99 4.05
CA GLY A 189 14.73 1.69 3.11
C GLY A 189 15.18 3.05 3.64
N ALA A 190 14.27 3.85 4.16
CA ALA A 190 14.57 5.15 4.77
C ALA A 190 15.45 5.00 6.03
N LEU A 191 15.19 3.98 6.86
CA LEU A 191 16.03 3.65 8.01
C LEU A 191 17.45 3.33 7.57
N GLN A 192 17.65 2.50 6.53
CA GLN A 192 18.97 2.18 6.01
C GLN A 192 19.73 3.43 5.56
N VAL A 193 19.05 4.35 4.85
CA VAL A 193 19.65 5.63 4.45
C VAL A 193 20.03 6.45 5.68
N ALA A 194 19.12 6.62 6.64
CA ALA A 194 19.38 7.37 7.86
C ALA A 194 20.58 6.80 8.65
N CYS A 195 20.71 5.47 8.74
CA CYS A 195 21.83 4.80 9.40
C CYS A 195 23.16 4.99 8.66
N SER A 196 23.13 5.16 7.34
CA SER A 196 24.35 5.38 6.54
C SER A 196 24.89 6.82 6.63
N LEU A 197 24.08 7.76 7.13
CA LEU A 197 24.41 9.16 7.28
C LEU A 197 24.88 9.48 8.70
N ASN A 198 25.73 10.51 8.83
CA ASN A 198 26.28 10.94 10.12
C ASN A 198 25.81 12.34 10.52
N GLY A 199 25.65 12.56 11.83
CA GLY A 199 25.41 13.86 12.45
C GLY A 199 24.38 14.73 11.71
N LYS A 200 24.82 15.90 11.23
CA LYS A 200 23.98 16.90 10.55
C LYS A 200 23.33 16.39 9.25
N GLU A 201 23.95 15.46 8.54
CA GLU A 201 23.40 14.92 7.29
C GLU A 201 22.20 14.02 7.60
N ARG A 202 22.30 13.19 8.62
CA ARG A 202 21.18 12.36 9.12
C ARG A 202 20.02 13.24 9.57
N GLU A 203 20.31 14.26 10.37
CA GLU A 203 19.28 15.18 10.87
C GLU A 203 18.56 15.89 9.72
N ARG A 204 19.30 16.42 8.73
CA ARG A 204 18.70 17.01 7.52
C ARG A 204 17.85 16.02 6.72
N PHE A 205 18.32 14.79 6.60
CA PHE A 205 17.56 13.73 5.90
C PHE A 205 16.24 13.44 6.64
N LEU A 206 16.27 13.22 7.96
CA LEU A 206 15.09 12.95 8.77
C LEU A 206 14.12 14.15 8.79
N LEU A 207 14.62 15.37 8.83
CA LEU A 207 13.80 16.59 8.69
C LEU A 207 13.17 16.68 7.29
N GLY A 208 13.92 16.34 6.24
CA GLY A 208 13.42 16.32 4.87
C GLY A 208 12.40 15.20 4.58
N LEU A 209 12.36 14.16 5.40
CA LEU A 209 11.29 13.15 5.35
C LEU A 209 9.97 13.68 5.91
N ARG A 210 10.04 14.57 6.90
CA ARG A 210 8.82 15.21 7.40
C ARG A 210 8.20 15.96 6.23
N PRO A 211 6.92 15.67 5.89
CA PRO A 211 6.23 16.58 4.99
C PRO A 211 6.37 17.98 5.59
N ASP A 212 6.73 18.97 4.77
CA ASP A 212 6.71 20.37 5.20
C ASP A 212 5.46 20.55 6.06
N PRO A 213 5.57 21.10 7.28
CA PRO A 213 4.42 21.21 8.16
C PRO A 213 3.40 22.11 7.45
N PHE A 214 2.54 21.45 6.66
CA PHE A 214 1.46 22.15 5.97
C PHE A 214 0.58 22.76 7.05
N ASP A 215 0.62 24.06 7.12
CA ASP A 215 -0.19 24.82 8.08
C ASP A 215 -1.64 24.84 7.62
N SER A 216 -2.40 23.83 8.05
CA SER A 216 -3.84 23.74 7.79
C SER A 216 -4.61 24.95 8.34
N GLY A 217 -4.10 25.58 9.42
CA GLY A 217 -4.70 26.77 10.01
C GLY A 217 -4.53 27.99 9.11
N LEU A 218 -3.31 28.23 8.63
CA LEU A 218 -3.02 29.30 7.67
C LEU A 218 -3.77 29.07 6.35
N PHE A 219 -3.78 27.84 5.84
CA PHE A 219 -4.54 27.47 4.64
C PHE A 219 -6.03 27.80 4.78
N LEU A 220 -6.67 27.36 5.85
CA LEU A 220 -8.09 27.63 6.09
C LEU A 220 -8.36 29.12 6.32
N ARG A 221 -7.41 29.83 6.90
CA ARG A 221 -7.49 31.29 7.06
C ARG A 221 -7.50 32.00 5.71
N LEU A 222 -6.57 31.62 4.80
CA LEU A 222 -6.54 32.14 3.44
C LEU A 222 -7.85 31.87 2.70
N CYS A 223 -8.37 30.63 2.82
CA CYS A 223 -9.61 30.25 2.17
C CYS A 223 -10.84 30.99 2.73
N PHE A 224 -11.03 31.02 4.05
CA PHE A 224 -12.28 31.53 4.66
C PHE A 224 -12.30 33.02 4.89
N LYS A 225 -11.17 33.61 5.33
CA LYS A 225 -11.12 35.06 5.69
C LYS A 225 -10.69 35.91 4.49
N GLU A 226 -9.67 35.49 3.79
CA GLU A 226 -9.04 36.30 2.73
C GLU A 226 -9.60 35.95 1.34
N LYS A 227 -10.27 34.79 1.21
CA LYS A 227 -10.76 34.25 -0.06
C LYS A 227 -9.69 34.25 -1.17
N ALA A 228 -8.44 34.10 -0.74
CA ALA A 228 -7.24 34.18 -1.57
C ALA A 228 -6.96 32.79 -2.21
N PHE A 229 -7.70 32.46 -3.26
CA PHE A 229 -7.55 31.17 -3.95
C PHE A 229 -6.11 30.95 -4.42
N ASP A 230 -5.50 31.93 -5.08
CA ASP A 230 -4.17 31.78 -5.66
C ASP A 230 -3.11 31.50 -4.59
N ASP A 231 -3.18 32.14 -3.44
CA ASP A 231 -2.23 31.94 -2.36
C ASP A 231 -2.48 30.60 -1.63
N ALA A 232 -3.73 30.26 -1.38
CA ALA A 232 -4.11 28.97 -0.85
C ALA A 232 -3.70 27.83 -1.80
N TYR A 233 -3.92 27.98 -3.10
CA TYR A 233 -3.52 27.00 -4.12
C TYR A 233 -2.00 26.88 -4.23
N LYS A 234 -1.25 27.99 -4.17
CA LYS A 234 0.23 27.97 -4.15
C LYS A 234 0.78 27.16 -2.97
N MET A 235 0.16 27.21 -1.78
CA MET A 235 0.59 26.43 -0.63
C MET A 235 0.48 24.92 -0.84
N VAL A 236 -0.45 24.48 -1.67
CA VAL A 236 -0.80 23.05 -1.81
C VAL A 236 -0.38 22.42 -3.12
N ARG A 237 -0.14 23.20 -4.18
CA ARG A 237 0.13 22.73 -5.55
C ARG A 237 1.38 21.85 -5.71
N GLY A 238 2.32 21.92 -4.79
CA GLY A 238 3.56 21.12 -4.79
C GLY A 238 3.46 19.82 -3.98
N ASN A 239 2.29 19.54 -3.40
CA ASN A 239 2.14 18.36 -2.56
C ASN A 239 2.00 17.08 -3.39
N ASN A 240 2.88 16.11 -3.17
CA ASN A 240 2.88 14.85 -3.91
C ASN A 240 1.76 13.88 -3.49
N ASN A 241 1.12 14.11 -2.32
CA ASN A 241 0.03 13.28 -1.80
C ASN A 241 -1.20 14.11 -1.47
N ILE A 242 -1.93 14.51 -2.51
CA ILE A 242 -3.10 15.39 -2.40
C ILE A 242 -4.20 14.78 -1.55
N ARG A 243 -4.37 13.46 -1.59
CA ARG A 243 -5.37 12.79 -0.77
C ARG A 243 -5.05 12.85 0.73
N ALA A 244 -3.78 12.71 1.10
CA ALA A 244 -3.33 12.88 2.47
C ALA A 244 -3.50 14.32 2.94
N LEU A 245 -3.22 15.30 2.07
CA LEU A 245 -3.42 16.71 2.35
C LEU A 245 -4.89 17.05 2.60
N VAL A 246 -5.81 16.56 1.76
CA VAL A 246 -7.27 16.73 1.94
C VAL A 246 -7.70 16.18 3.29
N LYS A 247 -7.20 14.99 3.67
CA LYS A 247 -7.47 14.39 4.98
C LYS A 247 -6.91 15.22 6.12
N GLN A 248 -5.69 15.75 6.01
CA GLN A 248 -5.07 16.59 7.03
C GLN A 248 -5.87 17.88 7.27
N VAL A 249 -6.34 18.54 6.20
CA VAL A 249 -7.20 19.72 6.31
C VAL A 249 -8.53 19.38 6.98
N PHE A 250 -9.13 18.25 6.62
CA PHE A 250 -10.35 17.75 7.23
C PHE A 250 -10.17 17.49 8.73
N ASP A 251 -9.17 16.70 9.12
CA ASP A 251 -8.90 16.35 10.52
C ASP A 251 -8.63 17.59 11.37
N PHE A 252 -7.86 18.54 10.85
CA PHE A 252 -7.63 19.82 11.51
C PHE A 252 -8.92 20.63 11.67
N ALA A 253 -9.75 20.75 10.63
CA ALA A 253 -10.99 21.50 10.70
C ALA A 253 -11.96 20.93 11.76
N ILE A 254 -12.07 19.59 11.83
CA ILE A 254 -12.94 18.92 12.81
C ILE A 254 -12.46 19.12 14.24
N SER A 255 -11.15 18.98 14.49
CA SER A 255 -10.55 19.14 15.83
C SER A 255 -10.44 20.60 16.28
N SER A 256 -10.51 21.56 15.36
CA SER A 256 -10.40 22.99 15.67
C SER A 256 -11.65 23.55 16.33
N SER A 257 -11.53 24.73 16.95
CA SER A 257 -12.64 25.53 17.47
C SER A 257 -13.38 26.35 16.39
N ALA A 258 -13.23 26.00 15.11
CA ALA A 258 -13.87 26.69 14.00
C ALA A 258 -15.41 26.64 14.08
N LYS A 259 -16.07 27.66 13.54
CA LYS A 259 -17.54 27.72 13.48
C LYS A 259 -18.11 26.50 12.74
N PRO A 260 -19.27 25.96 13.19
CA PRO A 260 -19.90 24.78 12.55
C PRO A 260 -20.09 24.96 11.04
N GLU A 261 -20.43 26.15 10.58
CA GLU A 261 -20.61 26.49 9.16
C GLU A 261 -19.33 26.22 8.35
N ASN A 262 -18.18 26.67 8.84
CA ASN A 262 -16.89 26.46 8.20
C ASN A 262 -16.49 24.98 8.19
N LYS A 263 -16.76 24.25 9.27
CA LYS A 263 -16.55 22.79 9.31
C LYS A 263 -17.35 22.08 8.24
N MET A 264 -18.62 22.47 8.06
CA MET A 264 -19.51 21.88 7.05
C MET A 264 -19.01 22.11 5.62
N VAL A 265 -18.41 23.26 5.32
CA VAL A 265 -17.79 23.52 4.01
C VAL A 265 -16.62 22.56 3.78
N VAL A 266 -15.72 22.40 4.76
CA VAL A 266 -14.57 21.50 4.63
C VAL A 266 -15.04 20.04 4.47
N ILE A 267 -16.07 19.62 5.22
CA ILE A 267 -16.64 18.26 5.13
C ILE A 267 -17.16 18.00 3.71
N ARG A 268 -17.89 18.95 3.13
CA ARG A 268 -18.44 18.83 1.76
C ARG A 268 -17.31 18.74 0.73
N ALA A 269 -16.36 19.67 0.79
CA ALA A 269 -15.21 19.70 -0.11
C ALA A 269 -14.38 18.42 -0.02
N ALA A 270 -14.12 17.89 1.19
CA ALA A 270 -13.38 16.65 1.38
C ALA A 270 -14.15 15.43 0.85
N LYS A 271 -15.46 15.35 1.07
CA LYS A 271 -16.32 14.31 0.52
C LYS A 271 -16.29 14.32 -1.01
N ASP A 272 -16.40 15.51 -1.61
CA ASP A 272 -16.43 15.65 -3.06
C ASP A 272 -15.06 15.30 -3.69
N ALA A 273 -13.98 15.70 -3.04
CA ALA A 273 -12.63 15.30 -3.43
C ALA A 273 -12.45 13.78 -3.40
N GLU A 274 -12.92 13.09 -2.34
CA GLU A 274 -12.87 11.62 -2.25
C GLU A 274 -13.68 10.94 -3.36
N LEU A 275 -14.86 11.43 -3.68
CA LEU A 275 -15.68 10.91 -4.79
C LEU A 275 -14.96 11.07 -6.14
N ARG A 276 -14.28 12.19 -6.37
CA ARG A 276 -13.49 12.44 -7.58
C ARG A 276 -12.26 11.52 -7.65
N PHE A 277 -11.57 11.29 -6.55
CA PHE A 277 -10.47 10.30 -6.49
C PHE A 277 -10.95 8.89 -6.83
N LEU A 278 -12.12 8.48 -6.34
CA LEU A 278 -12.71 7.18 -6.64
C LEU A 278 -13.07 7.03 -8.12
N LYS A 279 -13.43 8.14 -8.80
CA LYS A 279 -13.73 8.18 -10.25
C LYS A 279 -12.47 8.30 -11.13
N GLY A 280 -11.28 8.35 -10.53
CA GLY A 280 -10.02 8.44 -11.26
C GLY A 280 -9.75 9.84 -11.87
N VAL A 281 -10.37 10.89 -11.35
CA VAL A 281 -10.10 12.28 -11.78
C VAL A 281 -8.66 12.63 -11.41
N ASP A 282 -7.99 13.37 -12.29
CA ASP A 282 -6.63 13.84 -12.06
C ASP A 282 -6.51 14.59 -10.74
N SER A 283 -5.47 14.28 -9.99
CA SER A 283 -5.28 14.80 -8.63
C SER A 283 -5.09 16.31 -8.57
N THR A 284 -4.55 16.93 -9.62
CA THR A 284 -4.39 18.39 -9.71
C THR A 284 -5.75 19.07 -9.87
N ILE A 285 -6.65 18.47 -10.67
CA ILE A 285 -8.01 18.95 -10.83
C ILE A 285 -8.80 18.80 -9.52
N VAL A 286 -8.63 17.66 -8.83
CA VAL A 286 -9.28 17.45 -7.54
C VAL A 286 -8.81 18.49 -6.52
N LEU A 287 -7.51 18.79 -6.50
CA LEU A 287 -6.93 19.79 -5.59
C LEU A 287 -7.49 21.20 -5.87
N ALA A 288 -7.49 21.61 -7.13
CA ALA A 288 -8.02 22.93 -7.54
C ALA A 288 -9.49 23.08 -7.14
N ALA A 289 -10.30 22.05 -7.38
CA ALA A 289 -11.70 22.02 -7.00
C ALA A 289 -11.89 22.07 -5.47
N PHE A 290 -11.10 21.33 -4.72
CA PHE A 290 -11.12 21.35 -3.24
C PHE A 290 -10.83 22.74 -2.67
N VAL A 291 -9.78 23.39 -3.16
CA VAL A 291 -9.44 24.77 -2.74
C VAL A 291 -10.53 25.77 -3.13
N SER A 292 -11.04 25.67 -4.37
CA SER A 292 -12.12 26.53 -4.88
C SER A 292 -13.40 26.44 -4.02
N GLU A 293 -13.78 25.23 -3.65
CA GLU A 293 -14.98 24.98 -2.83
C GLU A 293 -14.84 25.57 -1.42
N ILE A 294 -13.67 25.40 -0.77
CA ILE A 294 -13.43 25.98 0.56
C ILE A 294 -13.38 27.51 0.51
N CYS A 295 -12.80 28.09 -0.56
CA CYS A 295 -12.78 29.55 -0.76
C CYS A 295 -14.16 30.14 -1.12
N GLY A 296 -15.15 29.30 -1.43
CA GLY A 296 -16.51 29.74 -1.78
C GLY A 296 -16.61 30.38 -3.16
N ILE A 297 -15.68 30.04 -4.09
CA ILE A 297 -15.61 30.65 -5.45
C ILE A 297 -16.52 29.92 -6.46
N THR A 298 -17.15 28.81 -6.07
CA THR A 298 -18.00 27.96 -6.91
C THR A 298 -19.41 28.51 -7.22
N LYS A 299 -19.64 29.82 -7.09
CA LYS A 299 -20.89 30.42 -7.51
C LYS A 299 -20.68 31.14 -8.85
N GLY A 300 -20.79 30.38 -9.95
CA GLY A 300 -20.88 30.99 -11.28
C GLY A 300 -20.12 30.28 -12.42
N ILE A 301 -20.19 28.96 -12.51
CA ILE A 301 -19.94 28.24 -13.78
C ILE A 301 -21.10 27.27 -13.99
#